data_198925ce19c793221c68fb4b3fdfafbc
#
_entry.id   198925ce19c793221c68fb4b3fdfafbc
#
_cell.length_a   1.000
_cell.length_b   1.000
_cell.length_c   1.000
_cell.angle_alpha   90.00
_cell.angle_beta   90.00
_cell.angle_gamma   90.00
#
_symmetry.space_group_name_H-M   'P 1'
#
loop_
_entity.id
_entity.type
_entity.pdbx_description
1 polymer ?
#
loop_
_entity_poly.entity_id
_entity_poly.type
_entity_poly.pdbx_seq_one_letter_code
_entity_poly.pdbx_strand_id
1 'polypeptide(L)'
;REDGVPYLTPMPIQPHTTHTYRFPIVQNGTHWYHSHSGLQEQIGMYGALILKKKESDPTFRKGIDDLLTLPVVLSEWTDYNPDNVHRMLHNVSDWFAIKKGTTQSYAEASRKGHFKTKLNNEWKRMLAMDVSDVYYDKFLINGKNESVAPTFKDSKGGDKVRLRISNAGASSYFFFFYAGGKIAVVANDGNDVEPVVVDRLIIGVSETYDVVVTIPADNTAYEFLATPEDRTKSASLYIGNGIKQLVSPLPKLNYFEGMKMMNDMMNMDGTRNDMGMDMSLQKMDMNTVMYPEITGEKEKREKTNQLSSKMDMNDKSDHSKHTLSSDSSDIVTLNYSMLKSPTVTTLPKDAPVRELRFELTGNMNRYLWSMDNKVLSETDKILIKKGEN
;
A
#
# COMPACT_ATOMS: atom_id res chain seq x y z
N ARG A 1 -7.43 -28.53 0.07
CA ARG A 1 -8.81 -28.97 0.33
C ARG A 1 -9.43 -28.24 1.52
N GLU A 2 -8.64 -27.65 2.37
CA GLU A 2 -9.06 -26.90 3.56
C GLU A 2 -8.92 -25.37 3.36
N ASP A 3 -8.98 -24.93 2.13
CA ASP A 3 -8.71 -23.54 1.73
C ASP A 3 -9.79 -22.54 2.19
N GLY A 4 -10.95 -23.05 2.58
CA GLY A 4 -11.98 -22.22 3.16
C GLY A 4 -12.83 -21.41 2.18
N VAL A 5 -12.76 -21.65 0.86
CA VAL A 5 -13.64 -20.98 -0.10
C VAL A 5 -15.07 -21.56 0.02
N PRO A 6 -16.05 -20.80 0.55
CA PRO A 6 -17.39 -21.30 0.82
C PRO A 6 -18.04 -21.84 -0.45
N TYR A 7 -18.73 -22.99 -0.32
CA TYR A 7 -19.44 -23.68 -1.41
C TYR A 7 -18.58 -24.25 -2.53
N LEU A 8 -17.26 -23.97 -2.53
CA LEU A 8 -16.30 -24.56 -3.49
C LEU A 8 -15.47 -25.69 -2.85
N THR A 9 -14.86 -25.43 -1.72
CA THR A 9 -14.02 -26.39 -0.98
C THR A 9 -14.72 -26.92 0.28
N PRO A 10 -15.09 -26.10 1.27
CA PRO A 10 -15.95 -26.49 2.38
C PRO A 10 -17.34 -25.87 2.27
N MET A 11 -18.28 -26.44 3.00
CA MET A 11 -19.52 -25.72 3.33
C MET A 11 -19.25 -24.70 4.43
N PRO A 12 -19.97 -23.57 4.49
CA PRO A 12 -19.85 -22.62 5.59
C PRO A 12 -20.05 -23.30 6.96
N ILE A 13 -19.22 -22.91 7.91
CA ILE A 13 -19.34 -23.38 9.29
C ILE A 13 -20.65 -22.87 9.88
N GLN A 14 -21.48 -23.79 10.37
CA GLN A 14 -22.79 -23.41 10.93
C GLN A 14 -22.63 -22.67 12.27
N PRO A 15 -23.56 -21.76 12.61
CA PRO A 15 -23.57 -21.10 13.92
C PRO A 15 -23.49 -22.11 15.06
N HIS A 16 -22.76 -21.76 16.12
CA HIS A 16 -22.57 -22.58 17.32
C HIS A 16 -21.91 -23.95 17.08
N THR A 17 -21.23 -24.14 15.94
CA THR A 17 -20.45 -25.35 15.67
C THR A 17 -18.96 -25.05 15.62
N THR A 18 -18.15 -26.11 15.77
CA THR A 18 -16.68 -26.03 15.67
C THR A 18 -16.23 -26.82 14.45
N HIS A 19 -15.40 -26.20 13.62
CA HIS A 19 -14.67 -26.87 12.55
C HIS A 19 -13.19 -26.99 12.90
N THR A 20 -12.59 -28.14 12.64
CA THR A 20 -11.16 -28.37 12.86
C THR A 20 -10.44 -28.49 11.53
N TYR A 21 -9.59 -27.53 11.23
CA TYR A 21 -8.71 -27.58 10.07
C TYR A 21 -7.49 -28.46 10.36
N ARG A 22 -7.18 -29.39 9.47
CA ARG A 22 -6.00 -30.26 9.54
C ARG A 22 -5.28 -30.26 8.21
N PHE A 23 -4.07 -29.75 8.18
CA PHE A 23 -3.26 -29.70 6.97
C PHE A 23 -1.77 -29.86 7.32
N PRO A 24 -0.97 -30.46 6.41
CA PRO A 24 0.48 -30.50 6.58
C PRO A 24 1.07 -29.10 6.38
N ILE A 25 1.99 -28.72 7.25
CA ILE A 25 2.78 -27.50 7.06
C ILE A 25 3.90 -27.83 6.07
N VAL A 26 3.70 -27.45 4.80
CA VAL A 26 4.67 -27.69 3.72
C VAL A 26 5.48 -26.45 3.34
N GLN A 27 5.09 -25.31 3.85
CA GLN A 27 5.77 -24.04 3.67
C GLN A 27 5.83 -23.28 5.00
N ASN A 28 6.78 -22.38 5.13
CA ASN A 28 6.91 -21.49 6.28
C ASN A 28 6.68 -20.04 5.80
N GLY A 29 6.64 -19.10 6.72
CA GLY A 29 6.51 -17.68 6.39
C GLY A 29 5.46 -16.96 7.21
N THR A 30 5.22 -15.74 6.84
CA THR A 30 4.16 -14.89 7.39
C THR A 30 2.95 -14.96 6.48
N HIS A 31 1.85 -15.38 7.03
CA HIS A 31 0.54 -15.49 6.41
C HIS A 31 -0.50 -14.87 7.35
N TRP A 32 -1.72 -14.81 6.92
CA TRP A 32 -2.86 -14.40 7.73
C TRP A 32 -4.08 -15.23 7.36
N TYR A 33 -5.06 -15.29 8.24
CA TYR A 33 -6.34 -15.93 8.00
C TYR A 33 -7.45 -14.92 8.11
N HIS A 34 -8.52 -15.09 7.34
CA HIS A 34 -9.70 -14.23 7.38
C HIS A 34 -10.95 -14.99 6.90
N SER A 35 -12.12 -14.42 7.16
CA SER A 35 -13.39 -14.99 6.71
C SER A 35 -13.69 -14.62 5.27
N HIS A 36 -14.26 -15.57 4.53
CA HIS A 36 -14.87 -15.35 3.22
C HIS A 36 -16.41 -15.35 3.28
N SER A 37 -17.01 -15.33 4.47
CA SER A 37 -18.46 -15.38 4.64
C SER A 37 -19.02 -13.99 4.93
N GLY A 38 -19.84 -13.46 4.00
CA GLY A 38 -20.41 -12.12 4.13
C GLY A 38 -19.35 -11.04 4.32
N LEU A 39 -19.57 -10.14 5.28
CA LEU A 39 -18.66 -9.04 5.61
C LEU A 39 -17.93 -9.28 6.96
N GLN A 40 -17.70 -10.54 7.32
CA GLN A 40 -17.09 -10.89 8.62
C GLN A 40 -15.62 -10.43 8.72
N GLU A 41 -14.89 -10.44 7.62
CA GLU A 41 -13.53 -9.89 7.56
C GLU A 41 -13.53 -8.42 7.99
N GLN A 42 -14.41 -7.60 7.41
CA GLN A 42 -14.49 -6.16 7.65
C GLN A 42 -14.87 -5.81 9.09
N ILE A 43 -15.48 -6.74 9.82
CA ILE A 43 -15.79 -6.58 11.25
C ILE A 43 -14.78 -7.27 12.19
N GLY A 44 -13.61 -7.65 11.66
CA GLY A 44 -12.47 -8.06 12.46
C GLY A 44 -12.23 -9.58 12.54
N MET A 45 -12.85 -10.38 11.67
CA MET A 45 -12.59 -11.83 11.63
C MET A 45 -11.35 -12.17 10.80
N TYR A 46 -10.21 -11.77 11.29
CA TYR A 46 -8.89 -12.02 10.70
C TYR A 46 -7.81 -12.13 11.78
N GLY A 47 -6.64 -12.66 11.41
CA GLY A 47 -5.49 -12.70 12.31
C GLY A 47 -4.23 -13.22 11.61
N ALA A 48 -3.07 -13.00 12.25
CA ALA A 48 -1.80 -13.49 11.72
C ALA A 48 -1.68 -15.01 11.84
N LEU A 49 -1.14 -15.64 10.81
CA LEU A 49 -0.73 -17.06 10.80
C LEU A 49 0.77 -17.13 10.49
N ILE A 50 1.57 -17.33 11.52
CA ILE A 50 3.03 -17.34 11.43
C ILE A 50 3.56 -18.75 11.52
N LEU A 51 4.13 -19.25 10.43
CA LEU A 51 4.73 -20.56 10.32
C LEU A 51 6.26 -20.43 10.39
N LYS A 52 6.84 -20.78 11.54
CA LYS A 52 8.28 -20.65 11.79
C LYS A 52 9.07 -21.79 11.19
N LYS A 53 10.24 -21.50 10.64
CA LYS A 53 11.23 -22.52 10.25
C LYS A 53 11.79 -23.20 11.49
N LYS A 54 12.09 -24.48 11.35
CA LYS A 54 12.93 -25.21 12.32
C LYS A 54 14.40 -24.87 12.05
N GLU A 55 15.24 -24.91 13.07
CA GLU A 55 16.70 -24.72 12.90
C GLU A 55 17.33 -25.77 11.98
N SER A 56 16.72 -26.96 11.89
CA SER A 56 17.14 -28.03 10.98
C SER A 56 16.71 -27.83 9.54
N ASP A 57 15.92 -26.79 9.23
CA ASP A 57 15.50 -26.50 7.86
C ASP A 57 16.71 -26.00 7.05
N PRO A 58 16.99 -26.60 5.87
CA PRO A 58 18.12 -26.19 5.03
C PRO A 58 18.08 -24.70 4.60
N THR A 59 16.90 -24.10 4.64
CA THR A 59 16.69 -22.69 4.31
C THR A 59 16.72 -21.76 5.52
N PHE A 60 17.04 -22.29 6.71
CA PHE A 60 17.11 -21.50 7.94
C PHE A 60 18.26 -20.48 7.88
N ARG A 61 17.92 -19.22 8.11
CA ARG A 61 18.87 -18.08 8.03
C ARG A 61 19.22 -17.63 9.45
N LYS A 62 20.37 -18.05 9.95
CA LYS A 62 20.88 -17.62 11.26
C LYS A 62 21.05 -16.08 11.27
N GLY A 63 20.62 -15.44 12.35
CA GLY A 63 20.62 -13.97 12.48
C GLY A 63 19.40 -13.29 11.84
N ILE A 64 18.44 -14.07 11.31
CA ILE A 64 17.14 -13.61 10.79
C ILE A 64 16.00 -14.46 11.36
N ASP A 65 16.06 -15.80 11.16
CA ASP A 65 14.96 -16.68 11.53
C ASP A 65 14.94 -17.04 13.04
N ASP A 66 16.07 -16.85 13.72
CA ASP A 66 16.25 -16.99 15.18
C ASP A 66 15.99 -15.71 15.99
N LEU A 67 15.74 -14.58 15.33
CA LEU A 67 15.47 -13.33 16.01
C LEU A 67 14.14 -13.34 16.78
N LEU A 68 14.06 -12.49 17.82
CA LEU A 68 12.80 -12.16 18.47
C LEU A 68 11.79 -11.70 17.41
N THR A 69 10.64 -12.36 17.38
CA THR A 69 9.63 -12.13 16.34
C THR A 69 8.40 -11.44 16.92
N LEU A 70 7.98 -10.34 16.30
CA LEU A 70 6.80 -9.58 16.66
C LEU A 70 5.78 -9.63 15.52
N PRO A 71 4.56 -10.18 15.75
CA PRO A 71 3.48 -10.08 14.78
C PRO A 71 2.91 -8.65 14.74
N VAL A 72 2.68 -8.14 13.54
CA VAL A 72 2.10 -6.82 13.28
C VAL A 72 0.98 -6.98 12.27
N VAL A 73 -0.25 -6.82 12.71
CA VAL A 73 -1.43 -6.88 11.85
C VAL A 73 -1.97 -5.46 11.68
N LEU A 74 -1.87 -4.94 10.47
CA LEU A 74 -2.44 -3.66 10.07
C LEU A 74 -3.87 -3.87 9.64
N SER A 75 -4.75 -2.95 9.99
CA SER A 75 -6.15 -2.97 9.57
C SER A 75 -6.80 -1.61 9.75
N GLU A 76 -7.99 -1.47 9.20
CA GLU A 76 -8.85 -0.31 9.38
C GLU A 76 -10.17 -0.69 10.05
N TRP A 77 -10.86 0.32 10.56
CA TRP A 77 -12.14 0.17 11.22
C TRP A 77 -13.08 1.34 10.88
N THR A 78 -14.32 1.02 10.56
CA THR A 78 -15.38 2.01 10.45
C THR A 78 -16.47 1.74 11.49
N ASP A 79 -17.03 2.80 12.05
CA ASP A 79 -18.15 2.71 12.99
C ASP A 79 -19.50 2.53 12.25
N TYR A 80 -19.49 2.50 10.90
CA TYR A 80 -20.66 2.17 10.09
C TYR A 80 -20.92 0.66 10.07
N ASN A 81 -22.21 0.30 10.00
CA ASN A 81 -22.58 -1.08 9.71
C ASN A 81 -22.05 -1.47 8.31
N PRO A 82 -21.38 -2.63 8.17
CA PRO A 82 -20.79 -3.07 6.89
C PRO A 82 -21.79 -3.15 5.73
N ASP A 83 -23.04 -3.59 5.99
CA ASP A 83 -24.08 -3.64 4.96
C ASP A 83 -24.46 -2.24 4.46
N ASN A 84 -24.40 -1.23 5.34
CA ASN A 84 -24.62 0.16 4.95
C ASN A 84 -23.45 0.68 4.11
N VAL A 85 -22.21 0.35 4.46
CA VAL A 85 -21.02 0.70 3.66
C VAL A 85 -21.16 0.10 2.25
N HIS A 86 -21.45 -1.20 2.18
CA HIS A 86 -21.62 -1.90 0.93
C HIS A 86 -22.74 -1.28 0.06
N ARG A 87 -23.88 -0.96 0.66
CA ARG A 87 -24.96 -0.25 -0.03
C ARG A 87 -24.55 1.14 -0.52
N MET A 88 -23.77 1.89 0.27
CA MET A 88 -23.28 3.22 -0.12
C MET A 88 -22.34 3.15 -1.30
N LEU A 89 -21.46 2.17 -1.35
CA LEU A 89 -20.56 1.93 -2.49
C LEU A 89 -21.33 1.63 -3.78
N HIS A 90 -22.49 0.92 -3.69
CA HIS A 90 -23.34 0.63 -4.85
C HIS A 90 -24.20 1.82 -5.31
N ASN A 91 -24.35 2.85 -4.51
CA ASN A 91 -25.30 3.96 -4.76
C ASN A 91 -24.66 5.26 -5.23
N VAL A 92 -23.43 5.22 -5.74
CA VAL A 92 -22.72 6.43 -6.23
C VAL A 92 -22.85 7.59 -5.23
N SER A 93 -22.07 7.57 -4.16
CA SER A 93 -22.15 8.57 -3.10
C SER A 93 -20.80 9.22 -2.86
N ASP A 94 -20.74 10.54 -2.88
CA ASP A 94 -19.55 11.32 -2.51
C ASP A 94 -19.32 11.40 -0.99
N TRP A 95 -20.14 10.74 -0.18
CA TRP A 95 -20.11 10.87 1.26
C TRP A 95 -18.74 10.57 1.88
N PHE A 96 -18.14 9.45 1.49
CA PHE A 96 -16.81 9.09 2.00
C PHE A 96 -15.72 10.03 1.49
N ALA A 97 -15.80 10.45 0.23
CA ALA A 97 -14.88 11.42 -0.37
C ALA A 97 -14.95 12.79 0.36
N ILE A 98 -16.16 13.27 0.70
CA ILE A 98 -16.34 14.48 1.50
C ILE A 98 -15.73 14.31 2.89
N LYS A 99 -15.97 13.18 3.56
CA LYS A 99 -15.41 12.90 4.89
C LYS A 99 -13.88 12.83 4.90
N LYS A 100 -13.28 12.23 3.88
CA LYS A 100 -11.83 12.18 3.71
C LYS A 100 -11.22 13.52 3.31
N GLY A 101 -12.03 14.43 2.79
CA GLY A 101 -11.55 15.70 2.24
C GLY A 101 -10.93 15.55 0.84
N THR A 102 -11.23 14.44 0.14
CA THR A 102 -10.77 14.18 -1.23
C THR A 102 -11.61 14.91 -2.27
N THR A 103 -12.78 15.40 -1.89
CA THR A 103 -13.61 16.33 -2.69
C THR A 103 -14.01 17.53 -1.84
N GLN A 104 -14.13 18.68 -2.48
CA GLN A 104 -14.55 19.91 -1.80
C GLN A 104 -16.07 20.03 -1.73
N SER A 105 -16.56 20.61 -0.62
CA SER A 105 -17.92 21.10 -0.57
C SER A 105 -18.12 22.30 -1.50
N TYR A 106 -19.35 22.59 -1.92
CA TYR A 106 -19.66 23.76 -2.74
C TYR A 106 -19.22 25.07 -2.08
N ALA A 107 -19.38 25.18 -0.75
CA ALA A 107 -18.98 26.35 0.00
C ALA A 107 -17.45 26.52 0.01
N GLU A 108 -16.71 25.45 0.12
CA GLU A 108 -15.24 25.49 0.07
C GLU A 108 -14.74 25.79 -1.33
N ALA A 109 -15.30 25.15 -2.35
CA ALA A 109 -14.99 25.38 -3.75
C ALA A 109 -15.24 26.86 -4.14
N SER A 110 -16.34 27.44 -3.66
CA SER A 110 -16.63 28.86 -3.88
C SER A 110 -15.61 29.77 -3.21
N ARG A 111 -15.26 29.50 -1.94
CA ARG A 111 -14.25 30.28 -1.21
C ARG A 111 -12.88 30.27 -1.87
N LYS A 112 -12.50 29.13 -2.45
CA LYS A 112 -11.20 28.95 -3.12
C LYS A 112 -11.23 29.32 -4.62
N GLY A 113 -12.36 29.81 -5.15
CA GLY A 113 -12.48 30.19 -6.56
C GLY A 113 -12.63 29.02 -7.54
N HIS A 114 -12.92 27.83 -7.04
CA HIS A 114 -12.96 26.58 -7.82
C HIS A 114 -14.40 26.06 -8.08
N PHE A 115 -15.40 26.92 -7.92
CA PHE A 115 -16.82 26.53 -8.06
C PHE A 115 -17.14 25.88 -9.42
N LYS A 116 -16.60 26.47 -10.50
CA LYS A 116 -16.81 25.94 -11.86
C LYS A 116 -16.23 24.53 -12.02
N THR A 117 -15.05 24.30 -11.47
CA THR A 117 -14.38 22.99 -11.48
C THR A 117 -15.21 21.97 -10.73
N LYS A 118 -15.70 22.30 -9.52
CA LYS A 118 -16.57 21.43 -8.72
C LYS A 118 -17.83 21.06 -9.49
N LEU A 119 -18.53 22.04 -10.05
CA LEU A 119 -19.75 21.82 -10.83
C LEU A 119 -19.51 20.93 -12.06
N ASN A 120 -18.42 21.17 -12.78
CA ASN A 120 -18.06 20.36 -13.95
C ASN A 120 -17.71 18.93 -13.58
N ASN A 121 -16.96 18.71 -12.49
CA ASN A 121 -16.62 17.38 -12.00
C ASN A 121 -17.87 16.60 -11.60
N GLU A 122 -18.82 17.22 -10.92
CA GLU A 122 -20.10 16.58 -10.57
C GLU A 122 -20.95 16.28 -11.80
N TRP A 123 -21.03 17.23 -12.74
CA TRP A 123 -21.73 16.99 -14.00
C TRP A 123 -21.16 15.80 -14.77
N LYS A 124 -19.84 15.68 -14.81
CA LYS A 124 -19.14 14.56 -15.45
C LYS A 124 -19.15 13.30 -14.58
N ARG A 125 -19.70 13.34 -13.36
CA ARG A 125 -19.66 12.25 -12.37
C ARG A 125 -18.23 11.74 -12.13
N MET A 126 -17.28 12.65 -12.08
CA MET A 126 -15.90 12.33 -11.77
C MET A 126 -15.78 11.98 -10.30
N LEU A 127 -15.42 10.75 -10.02
CA LEU A 127 -15.13 10.29 -8.66
C LEU A 127 -13.80 10.90 -8.18
N ALA A 128 -13.69 11.09 -6.87
CA ALA A 128 -12.42 11.46 -6.27
C ALA A 128 -11.37 10.38 -6.57
N MET A 129 -10.17 10.81 -6.91
CA MET A 129 -9.06 9.90 -7.16
C MET A 129 -8.41 9.56 -5.84
N ASP A 130 -8.79 8.44 -5.26
CA ASP A 130 -8.07 7.85 -4.15
C ASP A 130 -8.09 6.31 -4.26
N VAL A 131 -7.25 5.65 -3.48
CA VAL A 131 -7.11 4.18 -3.54
C VAL A 131 -8.22 3.50 -2.74
N SER A 132 -8.67 4.12 -1.64
CA SER A 132 -9.73 3.59 -0.80
C SER A 132 -11.02 4.38 -0.99
N ASP A 133 -12.09 3.70 -1.40
CA ASP A 133 -13.42 4.30 -1.57
C ASP A 133 -14.17 4.52 -0.25
N VAL A 134 -13.67 3.98 0.86
CA VAL A 134 -14.31 4.05 2.18
C VAL A 134 -13.58 5.04 3.09
N TYR A 135 -14.32 5.79 3.91
CA TYR A 135 -13.75 6.53 5.03
C TYR A 135 -13.72 5.62 6.26
N TYR A 136 -12.52 5.46 6.83
CA TYR A 136 -12.31 4.71 8.05
C TYR A 136 -12.18 5.61 9.27
N ASP A 137 -12.86 5.23 10.36
CA ASP A 137 -12.85 6.00 11.61
C ASP A 137 -11.55 5.79 12.39
N LYS A 138 -10.91 4.62 12.23
CA LYS A 138 -9.66 4.26 12.91
C LYS A 138 -8.79 3.38 12.02
N PHE A 139 -7.48 3.53 12.17
CA PHE A 139 -6.49 2.57 11.69
C PHE A 139 -5.88 1.86 12.90
N LEU A 140 -5.57 0.59 12.74
CA LEU A 140 -5.23 -0.28 13.84
C LEU A 140 -3.92 -1.03 13.58
N ILE A 141 -3.12 -1.20 14.64
CA ILE A 141 -2.04 -2.17 14.72
C ILE A 141 -2.38 -3.16 15.83
N ASN A 142 -2.49 -4.44 15.50
CA ASN A 142 -2.88 -5.50 16.43
C ASN A 142 -4.19 -5.19 17.18
N GLY A 143 -5.18 -4.63 16.48
CA GLY A 143 -6.48 -4.23 17.03
C GLY A 143 -6.45 -3.00 17.94
N LYS A 144 -5.33 -2.26 17.99
CA LYS A 144 -5.18 -1.05 18.79
C LYS A 144 -4.98 0.16 17.90
N ASN A 145 -5.67 1.25 18.22
CA ASN A 145 -5.50 2.53 17.56
C ASN A 145 -4.38 3.37 18.21
N GLU A 146 -4.13 4.55 17.68
CA GLU A 146 -3.09 5.47 18.14
C GLU A 146 -3.19 5.79 19.65
N SER A 147 -4.40 5.92 20.22
CA SER A 147 -4.59 6.27 21.63
C SER A 147 -4.14 5.17 22.60
N VAL A 148 -4.05 3.93 22.14
CA VAL A 148 -3.66 2.75 22.93
C VAL A 148 -2.54 1.98 22.22
N ALA A 149 -1.64 2.70 21.56
CA ALA A 149 -0.56 2.11 20.79
C ALA A 149 0.28 1.12 21.62
N PRO A 150 0.45 -0.13 21.16
CA PRO A 150 1.20 -1.13 21.89
C PRO A 150 2.68 -0.77 21.97
N THR A 151 3.32 -1.14 23.08
CA THR A 151 4.76 -0.99 23.28
C THR A 151 5.37 -2.34 23.62
N PHE A 152 6.34 -2.79 22.83
CA PHE A 152 7.15 -3.96 23.11
C PHE A 152 8.37 -3.58 23.92
N LYS A 153 8.38 -3.99 25.21
CA LYS A 153 9.41 -3.65 26.18
C LYS A 153 10.48 -4.72 26.38
N ASP A 154 10.28 -5.91 25.83
CA ASP A 154 11.15 -7.07 26.04
C ASP A 154 12.45 -7.00 25.23
N SER A 155 12.57 -6.00 24.36
CA SER A 155 13.74 -5.75 23.54
C SER A 155 14.58 -4.61 24.10
N LYS A 156 15.89 -4.75 24.02
CA LYS A 156 16.88 -3.78 24.53
C LYS A 156 17.53 -3.03 23.37
N GLY A 157 18.08 -1.86 23.67
CA GLY A 157 18.94 -1.15 22.73
C GLY A 157 20.09 -2.04 22.23
N GLY A 158 20.33 -2.03 20.94
CA GLY A 158 21.28 -2.91 20.24
C GLY A 158 20.68 -4.21 19.70
N ASP A 159 19.51 -4.62 20.18
CA ASP A 159 18.86 -5.84 19.72
C ASP A 159 18.36 -5.68 18.27
N LYS A 160 18.40 -6.80 17.53
CA LYS A 160 17.71 -6.93 16.26
C LYS A 160 16.38 -7.66 16.49
N VAL A 161 15.32 -7.14 15.89
CA VAL A 161 13.97 -7.69 16.00
C VAL A 161 13.37 -7.89 14.62
N ARG A 162 12.69 -9.02 14.43
CA ARG A 162 11.96 -9.31 13.19
C ARG A 162 10.48 -9.01 13.39
N LEU A 163 9.95 -8.03 12.66
CA LEU A 163 8.52 -7.80 12.57
C LEU A 163 7.95 -8.64 11.44
N ARG A 164 6.83 -9.29 11.72
CA ARG A 164 6.05 -10.04 10.73
C ARG A 164 4.74 -9.30 10.49
N ILE A 165 4.73 -8.56 9.39
CA ILE A 165 3.69 -7.59 9.08
C ILE A 165 2.70 -8.24 8.12
N SER A 166 1.41 -8.13 8.42
CA SER A 166 0.31 -8.50 7.52
C SER A 166 -0.64 -7.32 7.38
N ASN A 167 -0.98 -6.94 6.17
CA ASN A 167 -2.06 -5.99 5.93
C ASN A 167 -3.37 -6.76 5.79
N ALA A 168 -4.14 -6.82 6.86
CA ALA A 168 -5.47 -7.42 6.93
C ALA A 168 -6.59 -6.38 6.76
N GLY A 169 -6.27 -5.24 6.16
CA GLY A 169 -7.24 -4.22 5.80
C GLY A 169 -8.08 -4.63 4.59
N ALA A 170 -9.31 -4.13 4.51
CA ALA A 170 -10.23 -4.41 3.42
C ALA A 170 -9.90 -3.62 2.15
N SER A 171 -9.31 -2.42 2.27
CA SER A 171 -9.03 -1.58 1.10
C SER A 171 -7.83 -0.64 1.23
N SER A 172 -7.27 -0.43 2.43
CA SER A 172 -6.21 0.54 2.64
C SER A 172 -4.83 -0.01 2.33
N TYR A 173 -4.05 0.75 1.56
CA TYR A 173 -2.61 0.61 1.49
C TYR A 173 -1.97 1.38 2.64
N PHE A 174 -0.88 0.87 3.21
CA PHE A 174 -0.18 1.54 4.29
C PHE A 174 1.25 1.89 3.91
N PHE A 175 1.62 3.15 4.10
CA PHE A 175 3.02 3.53 4.28
C PHE A 175 3.47 3.11 5.67
N PHE A 176 4.58 2.41 5.77
CA PHE A 176 5.12 1.92 7.03
C PHE A 176 6.55 2.44 7.23
N PHE A 177 6.77 3.12 8.35
CA PHE A 177 8.02 3.79 8.70
C PHE A 177 8.54 3.31 10.05
N TYR A 178 9.82 3.50 10.26
CA TYR A 178 10.49 3.26 11.54
C TYR A 178 11.32 4.46 11.96
N ALA A 179 11.06 5.00 13.16
CA ALA A 179 11.77 6.17 13.70
C ALA A 179 13.23 5.88 14.11
N GLY A 180 13.59 4.59 14.30
CA GLY A 180 14.93 4.16 14.70
C GLY A 180 15.91 3.94 13.54
N GLY A 181 15.53 4.25 12.30
CA GLY A 181 16.42 4.15 11.14
C GLY A 181 15.91 3.28 10.00
N LYS A 182 16.81 2.57 9.34
CA LYS A 182 16.51 1.76 8.18
C LYS A 182 15.78 0.45 8.53
N ILE A 183 15.00 -0.03 7.58
CA ILE A 183 14.24 -1.28 7.62
C ILE A 183 14.90 -2.26 6.64
N ALA A 184 15.28 -3.45 7.08
CA ALA A 184 15.76 -4.52 6.21
C ALA A 184 14.61 -5.49 5.90
N VAL A 185 14.11 -5.50 4.67
CA VAL A 185 13.11 -6.45 4.20
C VAL A 185 13.77 -7.79 3.96
N VAL A 186 13.25 -8.87 4.56
CA VAL A 186 13.84 -10.23 4.52
C VAL A 186 12.90 -11.29 4.00
N ALA A 187 11.59 -11.01 3.91
CA ALA A 187 10.60 -11.86 3.27
C ALA A 187 9.40 -11.05 2.78
N ASN A 188 8.72 -11.54 1.74
CA ASN A 188 7.49 -11.00 1.20
C ASN A 188 6.54 -12.16 0.84
N ASP A 189 5.27 -12.04 1.21
CA ASP A 189 4.21 -13.02 0.96
C ASP A 189 4.61 -14.46 1.27
N GLY A 190 5.16 -14.64 2.48
CA GLY A 190 5.60 -15.93 2.98
C GLY A 190 6.90 -16.46 2.37
N ASN A 191 7.49 -15.77 1.39
CA ASN A 191 8.70 -16.18 0.72
C ASN A 191 9.91 -15.37 1.20
N ASP A 192 11.04 -16.04 1.40
CA ASP A 192 12.30 -15.38 1.69
C ASP A 192 12.77 -14.51 0.53
N VAL A 193 13.35 -13.37 0.84
CA VAL A 193 14.07 -12.54 -0.12
C VAL A 193 15.49 -12.24 0.38
N GLU A 194 16.40 -11.92 -0.54
CA GLU A 194 17.68 -11.32 -0.20
C GLU A 194 17.40 -10.01 0.57
N PRO A 195 18.11 -9.72 1.69
CA PRO A 195 17.82 -8.54 2.49
C PRO A 195 17.95 -7.23 1.70
N VAL A 196 16.88 -6.45 1.67
CA VAL A 196 16.81 -5.14 1.01
C VAL A 196 16.61 -4.06 2.07
N VAL A 197 17.52 -3.09 2.12
CA VAL A 197 17.50 -2.01 3.11
C VAL A 197 16.81 -0.78 2.53
N VAL A 198 15.74 -0.33 3.19
CA VAL A 198 14.90 0.78 2.76
C VAL A 198 14.57 1.72 3.92
N ASP A 199 14.00 2.89 3.61
CA ASP A 199 13.50 3.84 4.61
C ASP A 199 12.03 3.58 4.95
N ARG A 200 11.26 3.10 3.97
CA ARG A 200 9.82 2.85 4.14
C ARG A 200 9.32 1.74 3.22
N LEU A 201 8.20 1.15 3.64
CA LEU A 201 7.40 0.22 2.84
C LEU A 201 6.12 0.89 2.38
N ILE A 202 5.58 0.41 1.26
CA ILE A 202 4.16 0.54 0.92
C ILE A 202 3.62 -0.88 0.94
N ILE A 203 2.60 -1.14 1.75
CA ILE A 203 2.05 -2.48 1.98
C ILE A 203 0.62 -2.49 1.47
N GLY A 204 0.39 -3.21 0.37
CA GLY A 204 -0.93 -3.38 -0.23
C GLY A 204 -1.83 -4.30 0.60
N VAL A 205 -3.12 -4.30 0.26
CA VAL A 205 -4.10 -5.21 0.88
C VAL A 205 -3.67 -6.66 0.66
N SER A 206 -3.77 -7.48 1.69
CA SER A 206 -3.39 -8.90 1.74
C SER A 206 -1.88 -9.18 1.67
N GLU A 207 -1.03 -8.19 1.45
CA GLU A 207 0.41 -8.39 1.43
C GLU A 207 0.98 -8.65 2.83
N THR A 208 2.04 -9.44 2.86
CA THR A 208 2.83 -9.66 4.07
C THR A 208 4.30 -9.36 3.85
N TYR A 209 4.94 -8.76 4.84
CA TYR A 209 6.37 -8.48 4.84
C TYR A 209 7.00 -8.91 6.16
N ASP A 210 8.16 -9.53 6.07
CA ASP A 210 9.02 -9.69 7.23
C ASP A 210 10.16 -8.69 7.13
N VAL A 211 10.34 -7.92 8.19
CA VAL A 211 11.39 -6.92 8.25
C VAL A 211 12.23 -7.09 9.51
N VAL A 212 13.52 -6.83 9.38
CA VAL A 212 14.45 -6.78 10.51
C VAL A 212 14.86 -5.32 10.75
N VAL A 213 14.73 -4.91 11.98
CA VAL A 213 15.22 -3.61 12.45
C VAL A 213 16.21 -3.78 13.57
N THR A 214 17.13 -2.81 13.72
CA THR A 214 18.01 -2.72 14.88
C THR A 214 17.48 -1.59 15.77
N ILE A 215 17.30 -1.88 17.05
CA ILE A 215 16.91 -0.87 18.05
C ILE A 215 18.16 -0.08 18.40
N PRO A 216 18.20 1.24 18.25
CA PRO A 216 19.35 2.04 18.69
C PRO A 216 19.65 1.83 20.17
N ALA A 217 20.95 1.84 20.52
CA ALA A 217 21.43 1.53 21.87
C ALA A 217 21.34 2.76 22.80
N ASP A 218 20.15 3.31 22.92
CA ASP A 218 19.83 4.41 23.83
C ASP A 218 18.53 4.07 24.60
N ASN A 219 18.16 4.91 25.53
CA ASN A 219 16.95 4.72 26.32
C ASN A 219 15.74 5.40 25.65
N THR A 220 15.41 4.98 24.43
CA THR A 220 14.36 5.56 23.59
C THR A 220 13.40 4.47 23.11
N ALA A 221 12.12 4.79 23.11
CA ALA A 221 11.07 3.96 22.50
C ALA A 221 10.75 4.48 21.08
N TYR A 222 11.10 3.72 20.07
CA TYR A 222 11.00 4.11 18.68
C TYR A 222 9.65 3.73 18.08
N GLU A 223 9.05 4.65 17.36
CA GLU A 223 7.77 4.47 16.69
C GLU A 223 7.93 3.69 15.38
N PHE A 224 7.02 2.73 15.16
CA PHE A 224 6.59 2.32 13.84
C PHE A 224 5.28 3.02 13.54
N LEU A 225 5.22 3.75 12.45
CA LEU A 225 4.05 4.50 12.01
C LEU A 225 3.49 3.85 10.74
N ALA A 226 2.24 3.40 10.81
CA ALA A 226 1.46 2.97 9.65
C ALA A 226 0.49 4.09 9.27
N THR A 227 0.71 4.69 8.10
CA THR A 227 -0.12 5.77 7.56
C THR A 227 -0.83 5.26 6.31
N PRO A 228 -2.16 5.27 6.24
CA PRO A 228 -2.88 4.89 5.03
C PRO A 228 -2.57 5.84 3.87
N GLU A 229 -2.85 5.42 2.66
CA GLU A 229 -2.61 6.22 1.46
C GLU A 229 -3.38 7.54 1.44
N ASP A 230 -4.56 7.58 2.06
CA ASP A 230 -5.38 8.80 2.17
C ASP A 230 -4.87 9.80 3.22
N ARG A 231 -3.94 9.38 4.10
CA ARG A 231 -3.30 10.20 5.14
C ARG A 231 -4.25 10.92 6.08
N THR A 232 -5.46 10.38 6.23
CA THR A 232 -6.47 10.97 7.13
C THR A 232 -6.12 10.78 8.60
N LYS A 233 -5.54 9.63 8.93
CA LYS A 233 -5.12 9.20 10.28
C LYS A 233 -3.94 8.23 10.15
N SER A 234 -3.45 7.74 11.28
CA SER A 234 -2.39 6.73 11.33
C SER A 234 -2.56 5.79 12.51
N ALA A 235 -1.78 4.72 12.56
CA ALA A 235 -1.65 3.84 13.69
C ALA A 235 -0.18 3.66 14.06
N SER A 236 0.11 3.56 15.35
CA SER A 236 1.47 3.51 15.88
C SER A 236 1.71 2.25 16.71
N LEU A 237 2.96 1.80 16.68
CA LEU A 237 3.52 0.74 17.51
C LEU A 237 4.89 1.21 18.00
N TYR A 238 5.21 0.96 19.26
CA TYR A 238 6.50 1.36 19.84
C TYR A 238 7.36 0.14 20.19
N ILE A 239 8.67 0.27 19.98
CA ILE A 239 9.65 -0.72 20.39
C ILE A 239 10.78 -0.06 21.19
N GLY A 240 11.21 -0.72 22.26
CA GLY A 240 12.20 -0.16 23.20
C GLY A 240 11.55 0.48 24.41
N ASN A 241 12.39 1.13 25.23
CA ASN A 241 11.99 1.73 26.50
C ASN A 241 12.44 3.20 26.57
N GLY A 242 11.73 4.02 27.33
CA GLY A 242 12.10 5.40 27.58
C GLY A 242 11.27 6.44 26.85
N ILE A 243 11.89 7.53 26.42
CA ILE A 243 11.21 8.64 25.72
C ILE A 243 10.83 8.18 24.32
N LYS A 244 9.62 8.54 23.89
CA LYS A 244 9.12 8.20 22.55
C LYS A 244 9.79 9.06 21.48
N GLN A 245 10.40 8.40 20.49
CA GLN A 245 10.87 9.02 19.25
C GLN A 245 9.84 8.76 18.17
N LEU A 246 9.25 9.82 17.64
CA LEU A 246 8.16 9.75 16.65
C LEU A 246 8.70 9.84 15.21
N VAL A 247 7.99 9.22 14.30
CA VAL A 247 8.14 9.41 12.86
C VAL A 247 7.51 10.75 12.46
N SER A 248 8.15 11.50 11.56
CA SER A 248 7.53 12.69 10.98
C SER A 248 6.33 12.27 10.12
N PRO A 249 5.11 12.80 10.39
CA PRO A 249 3.93 12.42 9.64
C PRO A 249 4.03 12.88 8.18
N LEU A 250 3.44 12.10 7.28
CA LEU A 250 3.31 12.51 5.89
C LEU A 250 2.39 13.73 5.76
N PRO A 251 2.70 14.67 4.86
CA PRO A 251 1.83 15.81 4.58
C PRO A 251 0.51 15.33 3.97
N LYS A 252 -0.57 16.09 4.17
CA LYS A 252 -1.87 15.80 3.54
C LYS A 252 -1.76 15.89 2.01
N LEU A 253 -2.52 15.04 1.32
CA LEU A 253 -2.55 15.02 -0.14
C LEU A 253 -3.30 16.23 -0.71
N ASN A 254 -2.83 16.73 -1.84
CA ASN A 254 -3.45 17.83 -2.60
C ASN A 254 -4.46 17.28 -3.63
N TYR A 255 -5.47 16.54 -3.18
CA TYR A 255 -6.46 15.93 -4.05
C TYR A 255 -7.09 16.90 -5.04
N PHE A 256 -7.36 18.12 -4.60
CA PHE A 256 -8.05 19.08 -5.42
C PHE A 256 -7.21 19.54 -6.61
N GLU A 257 -5.92 19.71 -6.43
CA GLU A 257 -5.00 20.05 -7.54
C GLU A 257 -4.91 18.90 -8.54
N GLY A 258 -4.88 17.64 -8.06
CA GLY A 258 -4.96 16.47 -8.92
C GLY A 258 -6.25 16.40 -9.74
N MET A 259 -7.40 16.63 -9.11
CA MET A 259 -8.71 16.67 -9.79
C MET A 259 -8.81 17.81 -10.79
N LYS A 260 -8.25 18.99 -10.47
CA LYS A 260 -8.20 20.13 -11.38
C LYS A 260 -7.37 19.80 -12.62
N MET A 261 -6.17 19.27 -12.44
CA MET A 261 -5.30 18.83 -13.53
C MET A 261 -6.00 17.83 -14.45
N MET A 262 -6.65 16.80 -13.88
CA MET A 262 -7.40 15.82 -14.67
C MET A 262 -8.56 16.44 -15.45
N ASN A 263 -9.28 17.38 -14.83
CA ASN A 263 -10.38 18.09 -15.50
C ASN A 263 -9.89 18.97 -16.65
N ASP A 264 -8.79 19.67 -16.46
CA ASP A 264 -8.16 20.49 -17.50
C ASP A 264 -7.71 19.60 -18.68
N MET A 265 -7.12 18.44 -18.39
CA MET A 265 -6.75 17.44 -19.41
C MET A 265 -7.94 16.92 -20.22
N MET A 266 -9.07 16.60 -19.56
CA MET A 266 -10.28 16.09 -20.24
C MET A 266 -11.02 17.16 -21.05
N ASN A 267 -10.79 18.45 -20.78
CA ASN A 267 -11.36 19.56 -21.53
C ASN A 267 -10.52 20.00 -22.73
N MET A 268 -9.30 19.45 -22.88
CA MET A 268 -8.45 19.71 -24.03
C MET A 268 -8.95 18.93 -25.24
N ASP A 269 -9.70 19.56 -26.11
CA ASP A 269 -10.01 19.04 -27.44
C ASP A 269 -8.70 18.83 -28.22
N GLY A 270 -8.31 17.60 -28.38
CA GLY A 270 -7.40 16.96 -29.37
C GLY A 270 -6.35 17.74 -30.16
N THR A 271 -6.17 19.02 -30.00
CA THR A 271 -5.14 19.81 -30.67
C THR A 271 -3.90 19.97 -29.78
N ARG A 272 -2.90 19.21 -30.11
CA ARG A 272 -1.59 19.02 -29.46
C ARG A 272 -0.75 20.29 -29.27
N ASN A 273 -1.16 21.44 -29.79
CA ASN A 273 -0.27 22.60 -29.95
C ASN A 273 -0.41 23.70 -28.86
N ASP A 274 -1.36 23.59 -27.96
CA ASP A 274 -1.68 24.75 -27.08
C ASP A 274 -0.86 24.85 -25.79
N MET A 275 -0.07 23.85 -25.40
CA MET A 275 0.72 23.90 -24.16
C MET A 275 2.22 23.71 -24.31
N GLY A 276 2.78 23.62 -25.49
CA GLY A 276 4.25 23.50 -25.68
C GLY A 276 4.88 22.27 -25.04
N MET A 277 4.09 21.29 -24.59
CA MET A 277 4.55 20.06 -23.96
C MET A 277 4.20 18.85 -24.83
N ASP A 278 5.24 18.31 -25.46
CA ASP A 278 5.16 17.08 -26.27
C ASP A 278 5.11 15.85 -25.36
N MET A 279 4.08 15.73 -24.51
CA MET A 279 3.88 14.58 -23.65
C MET A 279 2.58 13.85 -24.00
N SER A 280 2.71 12.57 -24.34
CA SER A 280 1.55 11.68 -24.51
C SER A 280 0.80 11.56 -23.18
N LEU A 281 -0.54 11.48 -23.21
CA LEU A 281 -1.41 11.27 -22.04
C LEU A 281 -0.95 10.11 -21.12
N GLN A 282 -0.23 9.13 -21.65
CA GLN A 282 0.36 8.00 -20.91
C GLN A 282 1.58 8.36 -20.04
N LYS A 283 2.16 9.56 -20.17
CA LYS A 283 3.34 10.00 -19.40
C LYS A 283 3.05 11.03 -18.32
N MET A 284 1.80 11.48 -18.17
CA MET A 284 1.44 12.41 -17.10
C MET A 284 1.26 11.67 -15.78
N ASP A 285 2.24 11.82 -14.91
CA ASP A 285 2.20 11.27 -13.57
C ASP A 285 1.44 12.23 -12.63
N MET A 286 0.19 11.87 -12.30
CA MET A 286 -0.65 12.63 -11.38
C MET A 286 -0.04 12.75 -9.97
N ASN A 287 0.88 11.85 -9.62
CA ASN A 287 1.59 11.90 -8.35
C ASN A 287 2.40 13.21 -8.21
N THR A 288 2.82 13.80 -9.31
CA THR A 288 3.59 15.05 -9.30
C THR A 288 2.83 16.25 -8.77
N VAL A 289 1.50 16.18 -8.67
CA VAL A 289 0.63 17.29 -8.23
C VAL A 289 -0.01 16.96 -6.88
N MET A 290 -0.39 15.70 -6.67
CA MET A 290 -1.12 15.28 -5.47
C MET A 290 -0.23 15.11 -4.25
N TYR A 291 1.04 14.73 -4.44
CA TYR A 291 1.97 14.42 -3.35
C TYR A 291 2.89 15.61 -3.04
N PRO A 292 2.66 16.37 -1.95
CA PRO A 292 3.43 17.57 -1.63
C PRO A 292 4.93 17.33 -1.51
N GLU A 293 5.34 16.16 -1.03
CA GLU A 293 6.75 15.77 -0.91
C GLU A 293 7.45 15.65 -2.26
N ILE A 294 6.73 15.27 -3.32
CA ILE A 294 7.27 15.20 -4.69
C ILE A 294 7.25 16.59 -5.33
N THR A 295 6.15 17.32 -5.18
CA THR A 295 5.97 18.66 -5.74
C THR A 295 6.94 19.67 -5.13
N GLY A 296 7.13 19.64 -3.80
CA GLY A 296 8.03 20.55 -3.10
C GLY A 296 9.51 20.40 -3.50
N GLU A 297 9.94 19.22 -3.87
CA GLU A 297 11.29 18.98 -4.39
C GLU A 297 11.48 19.55 -5.81
N LYS A 298 10.47 19.41 -6.68
CA LYS A 298 10.53 19.96 -8.04
C LYS A 298 10.58 21.49 -8.03
N GLU A 299 9.77 22.15 -7.21
CA GLU A 299 9.82 23.61 -7.08
C GLU A 299 11.17 24.14 -6.56
N LYS A 300 11.81 23.40 -5.64
CA LYS A 300 13.17 23.73 -5.18
C LYS A 300 14.19 23.55 -6.30
N ARG A 301 14.13 22.46 -7.06
CA ARG A 301 15.02 22.18 -8.20
C ARG A 301 14.86 23.20 -9.31
N GLU A 302 13.64 23.60 -9.66
CA GLU A 302 13.39 24.64 -10.68
C GLU A 302 13.87 26.02 -10.23
N LYS A 303 13.64 26.42 -8.98
CA LYS A 303 14.16 27.69 -8.42
C LYS A 303 15.69 27.69 -8.38
N THR A 304 16.32 26.57 -8.06
CA THR A 304 17.77 26.45 -8.04
C THR A 304 18.35 26.50 -9.46
N ASN A 305 17.74 25.84 -10.42
CA ASN A 305 18.14 25.90 -11.83
C ASN A 305 17.93 27.27 -12.45
N GLN A 306 16.87 28.01 -12.08
CA GLN A 306 16.67 29.38 -12.54
C GLN A 306 17.65 30.38 -11.90
N LEU A 307 18.15 30.12 -10.69
CA LEU A 307 19.21 30.94 -10.10
C LEU A 307 20.58 30.64 -10.73
N SER A 308 20.88 29.37 -11.04
CA SER A 308 22.13 28.99 -11.71
C SER A 308 22.18 29.41 -13.17
N SER A 309 21.04 29.40 -13.91
CA SER A 309 20.98 29.83 -15.30
C SER A 309 21.12 31.34 -15.50
N LYS A 310 21.07 32.15 -14.44
CA LYS A 310 21.31 33.61 -14.50
C LYS A 310 22.78 34.00 -14.31
N MET A 311 23.68 33.06 -14.01
CA MET A 311 25.08 33.37 -13.72
C MET A 311 26.10 32.89 -14.75
N ASP A 312 25.73 32.12 -15.78
CA ASP A 312 26.70 31.68 -16.80
C ASP A 312 26.18 31.85 -18.22
N MET A 313 26.43 33.06 -18.78
CA MET A 313 26.55 33.25 -20.22
C MET A 313 28.03 33.45 -20.55
N ASN A 314 28.78 32.38 -20.63
CA ASN A 314 29.94 32.17 -21.51
C ASN A 314 30.67 30.87 -21.08
N ASP A 315 30.45 29.79 -21.71
CA ASP A 315 31.52 28.98 -22.30
C ASP A 315 30.97 27.80 -23.12
N LYS A 316 31.62 27.50 -24.18
CA LYS A 316 31.31 26.42 -25.13
C LYS A 316 32.11 25.17 -24.77
N SER A 317 31.48 24.03 -25.01
CA SER A 317 32.10 22.69 -25.17
C SER A 317 32.42 21.92 -23.87
N ASP A 318 31.71 20.86 -23.53
CA ASP A 318 32.21 19.49 -23.73
C ASP A 318 31.14 18.44 -23.29
N HIS A 319 30.98 17.40 -24.09
CA HIS A 319 30.19 16.23 -23.77
C HIS A 319 31.02 15.30 -22.90
N SER A 320 30.73 15.19 -21.59
CA SER A 320 31.03 13.97 -20.85
C SER A 320 30.39 13.93 -19.46
N LYS A 321 29.67 12.83 -19.22
CA LYS A 321 29.41 12.20 -17.93
C LYS A 321 28.87 13.07 -16.79
N HIS A 322 27.56 13.19 -16.70
CA HIS A 322 26.92 13.52 -15.43
C HIS A 322 26.99 12.34 -14.47
N THR A 323 27.99 12.36 -13.62
CA THR A 323 27.97 11.68 -12.34
C THR A 323 26.99 12.46 -11.44
N LEU A 324 25.90 11.84 -11.08
CA LEU A 324 24.94 12.37 -10.11
C LEU A 324 25.66 12.49 -8.74
N SER A 325 25.95 13.72 -8.32
CA SER A 325 26.34 14.00 -6.96
C SER A 325 25.11 13.87 -6.06
N SER A 326 25.11 12.82 -5.24
CA SER A 326 24.16 12.52 -4.20
C SER A 326 24.34 13.46 -3.00
N ASP A 327 23.49 14.48 -2.89
CA ASP A 327 23.27 15.19 -1.62
C ASP A 327 21.83 15.72 -1.51
N SER A 328 20.88 14.84 -1.74
CA SER A 328 19.54 14.87 -1.16
C SER A 328 19.30 13.47 -0.62
N SER A 329 18.97 13.33 0.65
CA SER A 329 18.60 12.05 1.24
C SER A 329 17.28 11.60 0.61
N ASP A 330 17.37 11.01 -0.58
CA ASP A 330 16.20 10.44 -1.26
C ASP A 330 15.69 9.29 -0.41
N ILE A 331 14.47 9.43 0.12
CA ILE A 331 13.79 8.39 0.88
C ILE A 331 13.64 7.16 -0.01
N VAL A 332 14.33 6.09 0.32
CA VAL A 332 14.25 4.83 -0.43
C VAL A 332 12.97 4.09 -0.01
N THR A 333 12.01 4.06 -0.93
CA THR A 333 10.79 3.27 -0.77
C THR A 333 10.98 1.91 -1.43
N LEU A 334 10.53 0.84 -0.76
CA LEU A 334 10.58 -0.50 -1.35
C LEU A 334 9.81 -0.53 -2.68
N ASN A 335 10.43 -1.13 -3.69
CA ASN A 335 9.80 -1.49 -4.96
C ASN A 335 9.99 -2.98 -5.20
N TYR A 336 9.01 -3.65 -5.80
CA TYR A 336 9.08 -5.10 -6.08
C TYR A 336 10.30 -5.50 -6.90
N SER A 337 10.79 -4.64 -7.80
CA SER A 337 12.00 -4.91 -8.57
C SER A 337 13.27 -5.04 -7.72
N MET A 338 13.25 -4.57 -6.47
CA MET A 338 14.36 -4.73 -5.52
C MET A 338 14.35 -6.11 -4.86
N LEU A 339 13.21 -6.81 -4.85
CA LEU A 339 13.05 -8.10 -4.22
C LEU A 339 13.63 -9.20 -5.09
N LYS A 340 14.50 -10.02 -4.51
CA LYS A 340 15.11 -11.17 -5.19
C LYS A 340 14.98 -12.40 -4.31
N SER A 341 14.56 -13.51 -4.92
CA SER A 341 14.57 -14.81 -4.24
C SER A 341 16.01 -15.26 -3.98
N PRO A 342 16.34 -15.75 -2.79
CA PRO A 342 17.65 -16.32 -2.50
C PRO A 342 17.90 -17.65 -3.23
N THR A 343 16.85 -18.24 -3.83
CA THR A 343 16.93 -19.47 -4.61
C THR A 343 16.40 -19.22 -6.02
N VAL A 344 16.86 -20.05 -6.98
CA VAL A 344 16.39 -19.93 -8.37
C VAL A 344 14.92 -20.33 -8.45
N THR A 345 14.08 -19.40 -8.93
CA THR A 345 12.63 -19.58 -9.13
C THR A 345 12.23 -19.53 -10.60
N THR A 346 13.23 -19.54 -11.50
CA THR A 346 13.00 -19.50 -12.96
C THR A 346 12.28 -20.75 -13.41
N LEU A 347 11.23 -20.56 -14.20
CA LEU A 347 10.49 -21.66 -14.81
C LEU A 347 11.35 -22.39 -15.88
N PRO A 348 11.15 -23.69 -16.12
CA PRO A 348 11.86 -24.43 -17.14
C PRO A 348 11.64 -23.82 -18.54
N LYS A 349 12.71 -23.51 -19.27
CA LYS A 349 12.63 -22.84 -20.57
C LYS A 349 11.99 -23.70 -21.67
N ASP A 350 12.02 -25.00 -21.51
CA ASP A 350 11.52 -26.03 -22.42
C ASP A 350 10.10 -26.52 -22.11
N ALA A 351 9.49 -25.99 -21.05
CA ALA A 351 8.11 -26.28 -20.75
C ALA A 351 7.16 -25.64 -21.77
N PRO A 352 6.03 -26.30 -22.11
CA PRO A 352 5.01 -25.71 -22.97
C PRO A 352 4.53 -24.37 -22.41
N VAL A 353 4.44 -23.35 -23.25
CA VAL A 353 3.93 -22.03 -22.88
C VAL A 353 2.47 -21.93 -23.27
N ARG A 354 1.63 -21.52 -22.33
CA ARG A 354 0.23 -21.19 -22.58
C ARG A 354 -0.06 -19.76 -22.13
N GLU A 355 -0.34 -18.89 -23.08
CA GLU A 355 -0.71 -17.51 -22.79
C GLU A 355 -2.22 -17.42 -22.50
N LEU A 356 -2.58 -16.89 -21.32
CA LEU A 356 -3.93 -16.55 -20.94
C LEU A 356 -4.03 -15.04 -20.78
N ARG A 357 -4.94 -14.41 -21.52
CA ARG A 357 -5.17 -12.96 -21.47
C ARG A 357 -6.53 -12.69 -20.88
N PHE A 358 -6.57 -11.77 -19.93
CA PHE A 358 -7.78 -11.32 -19.28
C PHE A 358 -7.80 -9.80 -19.22
N GLU A 359 -8.96 -9.24 -19.44
CA GLU A 359 -9.23 -7.83 -19.22
C GLU A 359 -9.99 -7.66 -17.89
N LEU A 360 -9.40 -6.93 -16.94
CA LEU A 360 -10.10 -6.56 -15.72
C LEU A 360 -11.04 -5.40 -16.05
N THR A 361 -12.33 -5.67 -15.94
CA THR A 361 -13.38 -4.73 -16.27
C THR A 361 -14.26 -4.47 -15.06
N GLY A 362 -15.14 -3.46 -15.13
CA GLY A 362 -16.01 -3.15 -14.02
C GLY A 362 -16.84 -1.90 -14.24
N ASN A 363 -17.67 -1.59 -13.26
CA ASN A 363 -18.45 -0.37 -13.19
C ASN A 363 -18.28 0.28 -11.82
N MET A 364 -17.42 1.30 -11.74
CA MET A 364 -17.12 2.02 -10.50
C MET A 364 -18.37 2.67 -9.87
N ASN A 365 -19.32 3.12 -10.70
CA ASN A 365 -20.55 3.72 -10.20
C ASN A 365 -21.48 2.72 -9.51
N ARG A 366 -21.29 1.42 -9.78
CA ARG A 366 -22.07 0.33 -9.18
C ARG A 366 -21.22 -0.56 -8.30
N TYR A 367 -19.94 -0.27 -8.19
CA TYR A 367 -18.96 -1.05 -7.43
C TYR A 367 -19.00 -2.54 -7.82
N LEU A 368 -19.00 -2.78 -9.13
CA LEU A 368 -19.08 -4.10 -9.73
C LEU A 368 -17.81 -4.40 -10.50
N TRP A 369 -17.19 -5.53 -10.22
CA TRP A 369 -15.96 -6.01 -10.85
C TRP A 369 -16.24 -7.23 -11.71
N SER A 370 -15.60 -7.28 -12.86
CA SER A 370 -15.75 -8.36 -13.84
C SER A 370 -14.42 -8.65 -14.53
N MET A 371 -14.32 -9.81 -15.16
CA MET A 371 -13.20 -10.21 -15.99
C MET A 371 -13.74 -10.51 -17.39
N ASP A 372 -13.18 -9.87 -18.43
CA ASP A 372 -13.71 -9.96 -19.79
C ASP A 372 -15.20 -9.61 -19.90
N ASN A 373 -15.66 -8.61 -19.14
CA ASN A 373 -17.05 -8.18 -19.01
C ASN A 373 -18.01 -9.25 -18.47
N LYS A 374 -17.50 -10.28 -17.79
CA LYS A 374 -18.29 -11.34 -17.16
C LYS A 374 -18.05 -11.40 -15.66
N VAL A 375 -19.11 -11.67 -14.91
CA VAL A 375 -19.01 -11.99 -13.48
C VAL A 375 -18.85 -13.50 -13.29
N LEU A 376 -18.43 -13.94 -12.09
CA LEU A 376 -18.12 -15.34 -11.81
C LEU A 376 -19.24 -16.32 -12.18
N SER A 377 -20.49 -15.94 -11.99
CA SER A 377 -21.67 -16.78 -12.35
C SER A 377 -21.88 -16.97 -13.85
N GLU A 378 -21.22 -16.19 -14.69
CA GLU A 378 -21.35 -16.20 -16.15
C GLU A 378 -20.16 -16.85 -16.85
N THR A 379 -19.14 -17.31 -16.07
CA THR A 379 -17.91 -17.86 -16.61
C THR A 379 -17.69 -19.32 -16.23
N ASP A 380 -17.08 -20.06 -17.15
CA ASP A 380 -16.53 -21.37 -16.85
C ASP A 380 -15.19 -21.27 -16.08
N LYS A 381 -14.82 -22.38 -15.46
CA LYS A 381 -13.52 -22.49 -14.77
C LYS A 381 -12.37 -22.36 -15.77
N ILE A 382 -11.36 -21.57 -15.42
CA ILE A 382 -10.12 -21.46 -16.19
C ILE A 382 -9.24 -22.66 -15.86
N LEU A 383 -8.98 -23.52 -16.85
CA LEU A 383 -8.14 -24.69 -16.67
C LEU A 383 -6.65 -24.29 -16.71
N ILE A 384 -5.94 -24.61 -15.64
CA ILE A 384 -4.48 -24.50 -15.53
C ILE A 384 -3.91 -25.90 -15.40
N LYS A 385 -2.85 -26.23 -16.16
CA LYS A 385 -2.20 -27.53 -16.09
C LYS A 385 -0.83 -27.42 -15.44
N LYS A 386 -0.52 -28.35 -14.55
CA LYS A 386 0.82 -28.46 -13.97
C LYS A 386 1.83 -28.82 -15.06
N GLY A 387 2.95 -28.10 -15.13
CA GLY A 387 4.02 -28.32 -16.12
C GLY A 387 3.92 -27.44 -17.36
N GLU A 388 2.95 -26.55 -17.46
CA GLU A 388 2.88 -25.46 -18.43
C GLU A 388 3.39 -24.17 -17.78
N ASN A 389 4.09 -23.36 -18.59
CA ASN A 389 4.50 -21.97 -18.23
C ASN A 389 3.44 -20.97 -18.65
#